data_8197c04b9cca3a9547dfa57166b29f23
#
_entry.id   8197c04b9cca3a9547dfa57166b29f23
#
_cell.length_a   1.000
_cell.length_b   1.000
_cell.length_c   1.000
_cell.angle_alpha   90.00
_cell.angle_beta   90.00
_cell.angle_gamma   90.00
#
_symmetry.space_group_name_H-M   'P 1'
#
loop_
_entity.id
_entity.type
_entity.pdbx_description
1 polymer ?
#
loop_
_entity_poly.entity_id
_entity_poly.type
_entity_poly.pdbx_seq_one_letter_code
_entity_poly.pdbx_strand_id
1 'polypeptide(L)'
;MNLDLLIENVTNPALLFFLLGIIAVYLKSDLEIPNNTSKFISLYLLFSIGFKGGQELAHSEINIDIFWSIIFGMAVSVLIPLYTFFILKKKFSIDNSGAIAAAYGSVSAVTFVTAISFLEMQGHSFSGHMVAVMALMEAPAIIVGVILIRMYSKKSATEQPSKLSEVIKHSFTNGSVLLIIGSLIIGLLASDKAALGIKPFTTDIFKGFLAIFLLDMGIVSGRKLGDFFKSGWFSFFFAIIIPLINGCIVACLSQYVTTDIGNRFIFAVLASSASYIAVPAAMKIAVPKANPGIFLPMALAVTFPFNITFGMPIYLSIVLAG
;
A
#
# COMPACT_ATOMS: atom_id res chain seq x y z
N MET A 1 4.71 -20.58 -12.31
CA MET A 1 5.42 -19.30 -12.11
C MET A 1 6.21 -19.04 -13.38
N ASN A 2 5.90 -17.97 -14.10
CA ASN A 2 6.58 -17.63 -15.34
C ASN A 2 7.96 -17.04 -14.98
N LEU A 3 9.04 -17.76 -15.32
CA LEU A 3 10.41 -17.36 -14.97
C LEU A 3 10.80 -16.05 -15.68
N ASP A 4 10.27 -15.82 -16.89
CA ASP A 4 10.53 -14.63 -17.68
C ASP A 4 9.99 -13.37 -16.97
N LEU A 5 8.77 -13.43 -16.42
CA LEU A 5 8.20 -12.34 -15.61
C LEU A 5 9.07 -11.98 -14.40
N LEU A 6 9.68 -12.97 -13.75
CA LEU A 6 10.59 -12.71 -12.63
C LEU A 6 11.88 -12.02 -13.10
N ILE A 7 12.46 -12.49 -14.20
CA ILE A 7 13.72 -11.92 -14.75
C ILE A 7 13.46 -10.48 -15.21
N GLU A 8 12.40 -10.23 -15.96
CA GLU A 8 12.02 -8.88 -16.40
C GLU A 8 11.77 -7.94 -15.21
N ASN A 9 11.11 -8.44 -14.16
CA ASN A 9 10.87 -7.63 -12.97
C ASN A 9 12.18 -7.28 -12.25
N VAL A 10 13.08 -8.25 -12.06
CA VAL A 10 14.36 -8.01 -11.34
C VAL A 10 15.30 -7.09 -12.15
N THR A 11 15.20 -7.07 -13.47
CA THR A 11 15.98 -6.17 -14.33
C THR A 11 15.34 -4.79 -14.52
N ASN A 12 14.16 -4.54 -13.94
CA ASN A 12 13.52 -3.23 -13.96
C ASN A 12 14.41 -2.17 -13.29
N PRO A 13 14.74 -1.05 -13.96
CA PRO A 13 15.55 0.01 -13.37
C PRO A 13 15.04 0.52 -12.02
N ALA A 14 13.74 0.64 -11.85
CA ALA A 14 13.14 1.10 -10.60
C ALA A 14 13.43 0.11 -9.44
N LEU A 15 13.34 -1.20 -9.69
CA LEU A 15 13.69 -2.22 -8.71
C LEU A 15 15.20 -2.30 -8.47
N LEU A 16 16.01 -2.10 -9.50
CA LEU A 16 17.46 -2.04 -9.36
C LEU A 16 17.90 -0.87 -8.47
N PHE A 17 17.25 0.30 -8.57
CA PHE A 17 17.49 1.42 -7.65
C PHE A 17 17.10 1.09 -6.21
N PHE A 18 16.02 0.33 -6.00
CA PHE A 18 15.68 -0.18 -4.67
C PHE A 18 16.78 -1.09 -4.10
N LEU A 19 17.27 -2.04 -4.89
CA LEU A 19 18.37 -2.92 -4.51
C LEU A 19 19.66 -2.13 -4.23
N LEU A 20 19.97 -1.12 -5.05
CA LEU A 20 21.09 -0.21 -4.81
C LEU A 20 20.98 0.49 -3.45
N GLY A 21 19.77 0.92 -3.06
CA GLY A 21 19.53 1.50 -1.73
C GLY A 21 19.84 0.54 -0.58
N ILE A 22 19.45 -0.72 -0.71
CA ILE A 22 19.80 -1.76 0.29
C ILE A 22 21.32 -1.99 0.32
N ILE A 23 21.96 -2.09 -0.84
CA ILE A 23 23.41 -2.29 -0.96
C ILE A 23 24.18 -1.11 -0.34
N ALA A 24 23.74 0.13 -0.55
CA ALA A 24 24.34 1.32 0.03
C ALA A 24 24.38 1.25 1.56
N VAL A 25 23.30 0.81 2.20
CA VAL A 25 23.24 0.62 3.65
C VAL A 25 24.19 -0.49 4.11
N TYR A 26 24.25 -1.60 3.38
CA TYR A 26 25.15 -2.70 3.70
C TYR A 26 26.62 -2.30 3.60
N LEU A 27 26.96 -1.50 2.58
CA LEU A 27 28.31 -0.93 2.38
C LEU A 27 28.61 0.25 3.32
N LYS A 28 27.67 0.64 4.18
CA LYS A 28 27.78 1.81 5.08
C LYS A 28 28.09 3.10 4.31
N SER A 29 27.51 3.27 3.12
CA SER A 29 27.59 4.49 2.34
C SER A 29 26.92 5.65 3.07
N ASP A 30 27.39 6.86 2.83
CA ASP A 30 26.77 8.13 3.22
C ASP A 30 25.58 8.53 2.33
N LEU A 31 25.19 7.67 1.37
CA LEU A 31 24.05 7.90 0.49
C LEU A 31 22.76 8.03 1.30
N GLU A 32 22.18 9.20 1.23
CA GLU A 32 20.95 9.50 1.97
C GLU A 32 20.05 10.46 1.17
N ILE A 33 18.76 10.22 1.21
CA ILE A 33 17.75 11.15 0.71
C ILE A 33 17.13 11.86 1.91
N PRO A 34 17.21 13.20 1.97
CA PRO A 34 16.63 13.95 3.09
C PRO A 34 15.13 13.66 3.25
N ASN A 35 14.66 13.51 4.49
CA ASN A 35 13.27 13.16 4.80
C ASN A 35 12.22 14.07 4.13
N ASN A 36 12.52 15.37 4.01
CA ASN A 36 11.61 16.31 3.34
C ASN A 36 11.53 16.07 1.84
N THR A 37 12.64 15.68 1.20
CA THR A 37 12.70 15.30 -0.22
C THR A 37 11.95 14.00 -0.46
N SER A 38 12.17 12.99 0.37
CA SER A 38 11.43 11.72 0.33
C SER A 38 9.92 11.95 0.44
N LYS A 39 9.50 12.78 1.41
CA LYS A 39 8.09 13.15 1.58
C LYS A 39 7.54 13.90 0.36
N PHE A 40 8.28 14.84 -0.20
CA PHE A 40 7.88 15.56 -1.42
C PHE A 40 7.69 14.60 -2.59
N ILE A 41 8.63 13.69 -2.83
CA ILE A 41 8.54 12.70 -3.91
C ILE A 41 7.32 11.80 -3.70
N SER A 42 7.07 11.33 -2.48
CA SER A 42 5.88 10.53 -2.15
C SER A 42 4.58 11.29 -2.48
N LEU A 43 4.48 12.56 -2.08
CA LEU A 43 3.32 13.40 -2.39
C LEU A 43 3.18 13.64 -3.90
N TYR A 44 4.29 13.86 -4.61
CA TYR A 44 4.30 14.01 -6.06
C TYR A 44 3.76 12.76 -6.77
N LEU A 45 4.18 11.56 -6.35
CA LEU A 45 3.71 10.32 -6.95
C LEU A 45 2.19 10.14 -6.74
N LEU A 46 1.69 10.45 -5.54
CA LEU A 46 0.25 10.40 -5.23
C LEU A 46 -0.57 11.41 -6.04
N PHE A 47 -0.05 12.64 -6.14
CA PHE A 47 -0.64 13.68 -6.98
C PHE A 47 -0.75 13.22 -8.44
N SER A 48 0.34 12.71 -9.01
CA SER A 48 0.40 12.31 -10.43
C SER A 48 -0.56 11.16 -10.72
N ILE A 49 -0.61 10.13 -9.85
CA ILE A 49 -1.50 8.99 -10.02
C ILE A 49 -2.96 9.38 -9.80
N GLY A 50 -3.25 10.18 -8.77
CA GLY A 50 -4.59 10.68 -8.54
C GLY A 50 -5.12 11.44 -9.75
N PHE A 51 -4.33 12.36 -10.29
CA PHE A 51 -4.70 13.15 -11.46
C PHE A 51 -4.90 12.30 -12.72
N LYS A 52 -3.96 11.38 -13.03
CA LYS A 52 -4.10 10.45 -14.16
C LYS A 52 -5.33 9.56 -14.02
N GLY A 53 -5.54 8.98 -12.82
CA GLY A 53 -6.73 8.15 -12.55
C GLY A 53 -8.03 8.94 -12.71
N GLY A 54 -8.05 10.22 -12.35
CA GLY A 54 -9.18 11.10 -12.57
C GLY A 54 -9.46 11.37 -14.06
N GLN A 55 -8.42 11.59 -14.85
CA GLN A 55 -8.54 11.75 -16.33
C GLN A 55 -9.07 10.47 -16.98
N GLU A 56 -8.56 9.30 -16.61
CA GLU A 56 -9.06 8.02 -17.11
C GLU A 56 -10.52 7.78 -16.72
N LEU A 57 -10.89 8.14 -15.50
CA LEU A 57 -12.27 8.01 -15.03
C LEU A 57 -13.22 8.96 -15.78
N ALA A 58 -12.76 10.17 -16.17
CA ALA A 58 -13.55 11.11 -16.99
C ALA A 58 -13.92 10.55 -18.35
N HIS A 59 -13.06 9.67 -18.92
CA HIS A 59 -13.29 9.01 -20.22
C HIS A 59 -13.93 7.63 -20.08
N SER A 60 -14.16 7.15 -18.86
CA SER A 60 -14.76 5.85 -18.59
C SER A 60 -16.28 5.99 -18.42
N GLU A 61 -17.04 5.00 -18.90
CA GLU A 61 -18.45 4.89 -18.55
C GLU A 61 -18.59 4.48 -17.09
N ILE A 62 -19.39 5.25 -16.33
CA ILE A 62 -19.72 4.88 -14.94
C ILE A 62 -20.66 3.68 -15.00
N ASN A 63 -20.14 2.53 -14.67
CA ASN A 63 -20.87 1.26 -14.69
C ASN A 63 -20.95 0.62 -13.27
N ILE A 64 -21.72 -0.45 -13.19
CA ILE A 64 -21.92 -1.21 -11.96
C ILE A 64 -20.62 -1.85 -11.44
N ASP A 65 -19.63 -2.08 -12.31
CA ASP A 65 -18.34 -2.69 -11.95
C ASP A 65 -17.54 -1.78 -11.02
N ILE A 66 -17.63 -0.45 -11.21
CA ILE A 66 -17.01 0.53 -10.30
C ILE A 66 -17.57 0.39 -8.88
N PHE A 67 -18.90 0.27 -8.76
CA PHE A 67 -19.55 0.09 -7.47
C PHE A 67 -19.11 -1.21 -6.79
N TRP A 68 -19.10 -2.33 -7.53
CA TRP A 68 -18.66 -3.62 -6.99
C TRP A 68 -17.17 -3.63 -6.66
N SER A 69 -16.35 -2.92 -7.44
CA SER A 69 -14.92 -2.74 -7.17
C SER A 69 -14.68 -2.04 -5.83
N ILE A 70 -15.42 -0.98 -5.55
CA ILE A 70 -15.34 -0.25 -4.27
C ILE A 70 -15.77 -1.15 -3.10
N ILE A 71 -16.93 -1.82 -3.24
CA ILE A 71 -17.46 -2.71 -2.18
C ILE A 71 -16.47 -3.84 -1.90
N PHE A 72 -15.93 -4.47 -2.95
CA PHE A 72 -14.95 -5.55 -2.82
C PHE A 72 -13.67 -5.09 -2.12
N GLY A 73 -13.09 -3.96 -2.54
CA GLY A 73 -11.92 -3.38 -1.90
C GLY A 73 -12.16 -3.07 -0.42
N MET A 74 -13.29 -2.42 -0.09
CA MET A 74 -13.66 -2.14 1.30
C MET A 74 -13.87 -3.42 2.11
N ALA A 75 -14.52 -4.44 1.55
CA ALA A 75 -14.70 -5.74 2.21
C ALA A 75 -13.37 -6.41 2.52
N VAL A 76 -12.44 -6.42 1.56
CA VAL A 76 -11.07 -6.94 1.75
C VAL A 76 -10.36 -6.20 2.87
N SER A 77 -10.43 -4.86 2.89
CA SER A 77 -9.78 -4.04 3.92
C SER A 77 -10.39 -4.20 5.32
N VAL A 78 -11.62 -4.68 5.44
CA VAL A 78 -12.26 -5.06 6.71
C VAL A 78 -11.89 -6.49 7.12
N LEU A 79 -11.94 -7.44 6.18
CA LEU A 79 -11.74 -8.86 6.47
C LEU A 79 -10.31 -9.19 6.89
N ILE A 80 -9.31 -8.57 6.24
CA ILE A 80 -7.90 -8.83 6.56
C ILE A 80 -7.56 -8.52 8.02
N PRO A 81 -7.86 -7.33 8.58
CA PRO A 81 -7.53 -7.07 9.98
C PRO A 81 -8.35 -7.95 10.94
N LEU A 82 -9.57 -8.36 10.59
CA LEU A 82 -10.37 -9.24 11.42
C LEU A 82 -9.63 -10.56 11.70
N TYR A 83 -9.23 -11.32 10.68
CA TYR A 83 -8.60 -12.62 10.91
C TYR A 83 -7.14 -12.50 11.36
N THR A 84 -6.38 -11.53 10.85
CA THR A 84 -4.97 -11.34 11.22
C THR A 84 -4.81 -10.95 12.68
N PHE A 85 -5.72 -10.16 13.24
CA PHE A 85 -5.73 -9.85 14.67
C PHE A 85 -5.77 -11.11 15.53
N PHE A 86 -6.62 -12.09 15.20
CA PHE A 86 -6.72 -13.33 15.97
C PHE A 86 -5.47 -14.22 15.87
N ILE A 87 -4.73 -14.13 14.77
CA ILE A 87 -3.43 -14.79 14.63
C ILE A 87 -2.38 -14.06 15.51
N LEU A 88 -2.32 -12.73 15.40
CA LEU A 88 -1.31 -11.87 16.03
C LEU A 88 -1.43 -11.83 17.55
N LYS A 89 -2.66 -11.81 18.11
CA LYS A 89 -2.87 -11.74 19.56
C LYS A 89 -2.33 -12.95 20.35
N LYS A 90 -1.94 -14.00 19.65
CA LYS A 90 -1.29 -15.18 20.27
C LYS A 90 0.20 -14.92 20.57
N LYS A 91 0.80 -13.90 19.96
CA LYS A 91 2.24 -13.61 20.04
C LYS A 91 2.56 -12.18 20.47
N PHE A 92 1.66 -11.23 20.23
CA PHE A 92 1.83 -9.82 20.56
C PHE A 92 0.79 -9.33 21.56
N SER A 93 1.06 -8.20 22.20
CA SER A 93 0.05 -7.47 22.97
C SER A 93 -1.15 -7.11 22.12
N ILE A 94 -2.31 -6.88 22.74
CA ILE A 94 -3.55 -6.51 22.02
C ILE A 94 -3.34 -5.26 21.18
N ASP A 95 -2.64 -4.24 21.74
CA ASP A 95 -2.37 -2.97 21.06
C ASP A 95 -1.50 -3.18 19.80
N ASN A 96 -0.42 -3.95 19.92
CA ASN A 96 0.43 -4.27 18.77
C ASN A 96 -0.29 -5.15 17.75
N SER A 97 -1.08 -6.13 18.20
CA SER A 97 -1.84 -7.01 17.32
C SER A 97 -2.84 -6.25 16.46
N GLY A 98 -3.57 -5.31 17.05
CA GLY A 98 -4.51 -4.49 16.30
C GLY A 98 -3.83 -3.49 15.38
N ALA A 99 -2.69 -2.92 15.80
CA ALA A 99 -1.92 -2.01 14.93
C ALA A 99 -1.31 -2.74 13.73
N ILE A 100 -0.73 -3.94 13.93
CA ILE A 100 -0.24 -4.78 12.84
C ILE A 100 -1.40 -5.20 11.93
N ALA A 101 -2.52 -5.66 12.50
CA ALA A 101 -3.68 -6.07 11.73
C ALA A 101 -4.23 -4.92 10.89
N ALA A 102 -4.34 -3.72 11.44
CA ALA A 102 -4.72 -2.52 10.69
C ALA A 102 -3.73 -2.21 9.57
N ALA A 103 -2.42 -2.33 9.82
CA ALA A 103 -1.40 -2.09 8.80
C ALA A 103 -1.52 -3.05 7.61
N TYR A 104 -1.81 -4.33 7.86
CA TYR A 104 -1.95 -5.35 6.83
C TYR A 104 -3.34 -5.40 6.18
N GLY A 105 -4.35 -4.80 6.78
CA GLY A 105 -5.67 -4.61 6.18
C GLY A 105 -5.80 -3.33 5.38
N SER A 106 -4.97 -2.33 5.71
CA SER A 106 -4.85 -1.09 4.95
C SER A 106 -3.92 -1.28 3.76
N VAL A 107 -3.76 -0.24 2.96
CA VAL A 107 -3.01 -0.30 1.71
C VAL A 107 -1.72 0.51 1.78
N SER A 108 -0.78 0.15 0.92
CA SER A 108 0.43 0.94 0.67
C SER A 108 0.33 1.66 -0.66
N ALA A 109 0.19 2.97 -0.61
CA ALA A 109 0.19 3.81 -1.80
C ALA A 109 1.48 3.63 -2.62
N VAL A 110 2.60 3.39 -1.97
CA VAL A 110 3.90 3.13 -2.64
C VAL A 110 3.88 1.80 -3.39
N THR A 111 3.35 0.74 -2.76
CA THR A 111 3.20 -0.56 -3.43
C THR A 111 2.27 -0.44 -4.63
N PHE A 112 1.20 0.33 -4.51
CA PHE A 112 0.28 0.65 -5.61
C PHE A 112 0.99 1.34 -6.78
N VAL A 113 1.76 2.42 -6.50
CA VAL A 113 2.54 3.14 -7.52
C VAL A 113 3.52 2.21 -8.24
N THR A 114 4.21 1.35 -7.48
CA THR A 114 5.16 0.39 -8.04
C THR A 114 4.45 -0.67 -8.88
N ALA A 115 3.25 -1.11 -8.45
CA ALA A 115 2.42 -2.05 -9.18
C ALA A 115 1.94 -1.49 -10.52
N ILE A 116 1.58 -0.20 -10.57
CA ILE A 116 1.24 0.47 -11.83
C ILE A 116 2.41 0.43 -12.80
N SER A 117 3.61 0.79 -12.35
CA SER A 117 4.80 0.76 -13.19
C SER A 117 5.13 -0.65 -13.68
N PHE A 118 4.97 -1.66 -12.82
CA PHE A 118 5.13 -3.06 -13.20
C PHE A 118 4.10 -3.49 -14.25
N LEU A 119 2.83 -3.13 -14.05
CA LEU A 119 1.73 -3.47 -14.95
C LEU A 119 1.91 -2.84 -16.36
N GLU A 120 2.31 -1.55 -16.40
CA GLU A 120 2.63 -0.85 -17.65
C GLU A 120 3.77 -1.53 -18.42
N MET A 121 4.81 -2.03 -17.73
CA MET A 121 5.90 -2.77 -18.37
C MET A 121 5.43 -4.08 -18.99
N GLN A 122 4.43 -4.73 -18.37
CA GLN A 122 3.82 -5.96 -18.90
C GLN A 122 2.79 -5.69 -19.99
N GLY A 123 2.65 -4.44 -20.45
CA GLY A 123 1.74 -4.04 -21.51
C GLY A 123 0.26 -4.03 -21.11
N HIS A 124 -0.03 -4.02 -19.83
CA HIS A 124 -1.39 -3.94 -19.29
C HIS A 124 -1.71 -2.56 -18.72
N SER A 125 -2.98 -2.17 -18.77
CA SER A 125 -3.52 -0.97 -18.13
C SER A 125 -4.50 -1.37 -17.02
N PHE A 126 -4.92 -0.41 -16.23
CA PHE A 126 -5.96 -0.56 -15.20
C PHE A 126 -6.91 0.64 -15.29
N SER A 127 -8.13 0.48 -14.79
CA SER A 127 -9.13 1.56 -14.83
C SER A 127 -8.90 2.61 -13.73
N GLY A 128 -9.08 3.88 -14.04
CA GLY A 128 -8.83 5.00 -13.12
C GLY A 128 -9.58 4.94 -11.79
N HIS A 129 -10.75 4.26 -11.73
CA HIS A 129 -11.48 4.07 -10.49
C HIS A 129 -10.71 3.26 -9.42
N MET A 130 -9.71 2.46 -9.82
CA MET A 130 -8.88 1.70 -8.86
C MET A 130 -8.06 2.61 -7.94
N VAL A 131 -7.79 3.86 -8.36
CA VAL A 131 -7.19 4.88 -7.49
C VAL A 131 -8.14 5.26 -6.35
N ALA A 132 -9.43 5.41 -6.64
CA ALA A 132 -10.45 5.65 -5.62
C ALA A 132 -10.61 4.43 -4.70
N VAL A 133 -10.61 3.21 -5.24
CA VAL A 133 -10.64 1.96 -4.46
C VAL A 133 -9.48 1.94 -3.46
N MET A 134 -8.25 2.21 -3.91
CA MET A 134 -7.07 2.25 -3.03
C MET A 134 -7.28 3.26 -1.88
N ALA A 135 -7.72 4.48 -2.19
CA ALA A 135 -7.92 5.51 -1.17
C ALA A 135 -9.01 5.13 -0.15
N LEU A 136 -10.09 4.49 -0.61
CA LEU A 136 -11.20 4.06 0.24
C LEU A 136 -10.89 2.83 1.10
N MET A 137 -9.93 1.99 0.70
CA MET A 137 -9.48 0.84 1.49
C MET A 137 -8.68 1.22 2.74
N GLU A 138 -8.15 2.45 2.82
CA GLU A 138 -7.27 2.86 3.90
C GLU A 138 -7.99 2.98 5.26
N ALA A 139 -9.12 3.65 5.30
CA ALA A 139 -9.84 3.96 6.52
C ALA A 139 -10.52 2.74 7.20
N PRO A 140 -11.20 1.82 6.50
CA PRO A 140 -11.89 0.70 7.13
C PRO A 140 -10.96 -0.20 7.94
N ALA A 141 -9.76 -0.47 7.45
CA ALA A 141 -8.79 -1.30 8.16
C ALA A 141 -8.32 -0.66 9.48
N ILE A 142 -8.09 0.65 9.49
CA ILE A 142 -7.72 1.40 10.69
C ILE A 142 -8.85 1.33 11.72
N ILE A 143 -10.09 1.56 11.27
CA ILE A 143 -11.29 1.53 12.12
C ILE A 143 -11.45 0.15 12.75
N VAL A 144 -11.36 -0.92 11.95
CA VAL A 144 -11.48 -2.30 12.43
C VAL A 144 -10.36 -2.62 13.44
N GLY A 145 -9.11 -2.26 13.14
CA GLY A 145 -8.00 -2.48 14.08
C GLY A 145 -8.22 -1.79 15.42
N VAL A 146 -8.66 -0.54 15.42
CA VAL A 146 -8.97 0.22 16.65
C VAL A 146 -10.16 -0.39 17.40
N ILE A 147 -11.21 -0.81 16.70
CA ILE A 147 -12.37 -1.49 17.33
C ILE A 147 -11.92 -2.78 18.00
N LEU A 148 -11.13 -3.61 17.33
CA LEU A 148 -10.62 -4.87 17.88
C LEU A 148 -9.76 -4.64 19.13
N ILE A 149 -8.87 -3.64 19.11
CA ILE A 149 -8.10 -3.28 20.29
C ILE A 149 -9.03 -2.92 21.45
N ARG A 150 -10.04 -2.08 21.22
CA ARG A 150 -10.97 -1.65 22.26
C ARG A 150 -11.83 -2.79 22.82
N MET A 151 -12.20 -3.74 21.98
CA MET A 151 -12.99 -4.92 22.40
C MET A 151 -12.21 -5.89 23.26
N TYR A 152 -10.90 -6.06 22.98
CA TYR A 152 -10.07 -7.07 23.63
C TYR A 152 -9.10 -6.50 24.66
N SER A 153 -8.86 -5.19 24.70
CA SER A 153 -8.04 -4.55 25.74
C SER A 153 -8.78 -4.53 27.07
N LYS A 154 -8.12 -4.97 28.13
CA LYS A 154 -8.65 -4.82 29.49
C LYS A 154 -8.69 -3.33 29.83
N LYS A 155 -9.89 -2.79 30.10
CA LYS A 155 -10.07 -1.39 30.49
C LYS A 155 -9.23 -1.09 31.74
N SER A 156 -8.21 -0.26 31.61
CA SER A 156 -7.61 0.44 32.75
C SER A 156 -8.50 1.64 33.07
N ALA A 157 -8.97 1.75 34.27
CA ALA A 157 -9.95 2.76 34.73
C ALA A 157 -9.50 4.24 34.58
N THR A 158 -8.26 4.47 34.12
CA THR A 158 -7.61 5.80 34.12
C THR A 158 -7.41 6.41 32.72
N GLU A 159 -7.71 5.70 31.62
CA GLU A 159 -7.44 6.22 30.27
C GLU A 159 -8.75 6.60 29.59
N GLN A 160 -8.90 7.88 29.22
CA GLN A 160 -9.95 8.32 28.31
C GLN A 160 -9.61 7.82 26.90
N PRO A 161 -10.39 6.91 26.30
CA PRO A 161 -10.12 6.47 24.92
C PRO A 161 -10.34 7.66 23.98
N SER A 162 -9.41 7.89 23.04
CA SER A 162 -9.62 8.83 21.94
C SER A 162 -10.97 8.53 21.27
N LYS A 163 -11.75 9.56 20.95
CA LYS A 163 -13.08 9.34 20.33
C LYS A 163 -12.90 8.64 18.99
N LEU A 164 -13.69 7.61 18.71
CA LEU A 164 -13.66 6.91 17.41
C LEU A 164 -13.87 7.89 16.25
N SER A 165 -14.69 8.93 16.46
CA SER A 165 -14.90 10.01 15.50
C SER A 165 -13.62 10.76 15.13
N GLU A 166 -12.71 10.95 16.08
CA GLU A 166 -11.39 11.58 15.81
C GLU A 166 -10.50 10.69 14.95
N VAL A 167 -10.51 9.38 15.20
CA VAL A 167 -9.77 8.40 14.40
C VAL A 167 -10.32 8.36 12.97
N ILE A 168 -11.64 8.32 12.82
CA ILE A 168 -12.32 8.36 11.51
C ILE A 168 -11.97 9.66 10.79
N LYS A 169 -12.14 10.81 11.46
CA LYS A 169 -11.81 12.12 10.88
C LYS A 169 -10.35 12.15 10.42
N HIS A 170 -9.41 11.71 11.26
CA HIS A 170 -7.99 11.72 10.93
C HIS A 170 -7.67 10.78 9.74
N SER A 171 -8.33 9.64 9.62
CA SER A 171 -8.12 8.71 8.50
C SER A 171 -8.52 9.34 7.16
N PHE A 172 -9.60 10.12 7.12
CA PHE A 172 -10.03 10.82 5.90
C PHE A 172 -9.31 12.16 5.67
N THR A 173 -8.81 12.81 6.72
CA THR A 173 -8.05 14.07 6.59
C THR A 173 -6.54 13.85 6.53
N ASN A 174 -6.07 12.62 6.47
CA ASN A 174 -4.68 12.31 6.22
C ASN A 174 -4.21 12.96 4.91
N GLY A 175 -3.06 13.63 4.93
CA GLY A 175 -2.57 14.39 3.77
C GLY A 175 -2.42 13.56 2.50
N SER A 176 -2.05 12.28 2.61
CA SER A 176 -1.94 11.38 1.46
C SER A 176 -3.32 11.05 0.87
N VAL A 177 -4.30 10.71 1.72
CA VAL A 177 -5.68 10.42 1.29
C VAL A 177 -6.33 11.65 0.68
N LEU A 178 -6.18 12.81 1.35
CA LEU A 178 -6.73 14.07 0.83
C LEU A 178 -6.12 14.45 -0.53
N LEU A 179 -4.81 14.27 -0.66
CA LEU A 179 -4.11 14.60 -1.91
C LEU A 179 -4.55 13.70 -3.05
N ILE A 180 -4.62 12.38 -2.85
CA ILE A 180 -4.96 11.45 -3.92
C ILE A 180 -6.43 11.60 -4.35
N ILE A 181 -7.37 11.74 -3.40
CA ILE A 181 -8.78 11.98 -3.71
C ILE A 181 -8.96 13.35 -4.36
N GLY A 182 -8.32 14.39 -3.83
CA GLY A 182 -8.36 15.73 -4.40
C GLY A 182 -7.79 15.76 -5.82
N SER A 183 -6.66 15.12 -6.06
CA SER A 183 -6.04 15.02 -7.39
C SER A 183 -6.91 14.23 -8.37
N LEU A 184 -7.58 13.16 -7.90
CA LEU A 184 -8.51 12.38 -8.71
C LEU A 184 -9.72 13.23 -9.12
N ILE A 185 -10.32 13.99 -8.19
CA ILE A 185 -11.42 14.90 -8.50
C ILE A 185 -10.97 16.02 -9.47
N ILE A 186 -9.79 16.60 -9.26
CA ILE A 186 -9.24 17.62 -10.16
C ILE A 186 -8.99 17.01 -11.55
N GLY A 187 -8.44 15.79 -11.62
CA GLY A 187 -8.25 15.06 -12.87
C GLY A 187 -9.57 14.80 -13.60
N LEU A 188 -10.62 14.40 -12.87
CA LEU A 188 -11.96 14.17 -13.41
C LEU A 188 -12.60 15.43 -13.99
N LEU A 189 -12.34 16.59 -13.38
CA LEU A 189 -12.93 17.88 -13.79
C LEU A 189 -12.10 18.61 -14.85
N ALA A 190 -10.81 18.29 -14.98
CA ALA A 190 -9.91 18.97 -15.89
C ALA A 190 -10.18 18.58 -17.34
N SER A 191 -10.25 19.59 -18.23
CA SER A 191 -10.33 19.32 -19.68
C SER A 191 -9.03 18.71 -20.22
N ASP A 192 -9.11 17.93 -21.30
CA ASP A 192 -7.95 17.30 -21.94
C ASP A 192 -6.87 18.33 -22.32
N LYS A 193 -7.29 19.51 -22.81
CA LYS A 193 -6.37 20.58 -23.16
C LYS A 193 -5.60 21.09 -21.92
N ALA A 194 -6.26 21.22 -20.79
CA ALA A 194 -5.62 21.63 -19.53
C ALA A 194 -4.71 20.53 -18.98
N ALA A 195 -5.14 19.27 -19.08
CA ALA A 195 -4.35 18.11 -18.67
C ALA A 195 -3.05 17.96 -19.46
N LEU A 196 -3.08 18.22 -20.79
CA LEU A 196 -1.88 18.23 -21.62
C LEU A 196 -0.83 19.26 -21.12
N GLY A 197 -1.25 20.37 -20.54
CA GLY A 197 -0.35 21.40 -20.04
C GLY A 197 0.53 20.94 -18.87
N ILE A 198 0.07 19.97 -18.08
CA ILE A 198 0.82 19.41 -16.94
C ILE A 198 1.31 17.97 -17.19
N LYS A 199 1.03 17.39 -18.37
CA LYS A 199 1.44 16.03 -18.74
C LYS A 199 2.94 15.79 -18.57
N PRO A 200 3.87 16.70 -18.95
CA PRO A 200 5.28 16.50 -18.72
C PRO A 200 5.60 16.22 -17.25
N PHE A 201 4.89 16.87 -16.33
CA PHE A 201 5.08 16.69 -14.91
C PHE A 201 4.34 15.47 -14.33
N THR A 202 3.13 15.18 -14.79
CA THR A 202 2.33 14.06 -14.24
C THR A 202 2.65 12.70 -14.87
N THR A 203 3.29 12.67 -16.04
CA THR A 203 3.51 11.44 -16.80
C THR A 203 4.97 11.24 -17.18
N ASP A 204 5.60 12.22 -17.83
CA ASP A 204 6.88 11.99 -18.51
C ASP A 204 8.04 11.80 -17.52
N ILE A 205 8.11 12.62 -16.45
CA ILE A 205 9.15 12.50 -15.42
C ILE A 205 8.77 11.53 -14.28
N PHE A 206 7.56 10.98 -14.28
CA PHE A 206 7.04 10.13 -13.21
C PHE A 206 7.96 8.93 -12.87
N LYS A 207 8.42 8.20 -13.91
CA LYS A 207 9.28 7.02 -13.72
C LYS A 207 10.63 7.36 -13.10
N GLY A 208 11.16 8.54 -13.40
CA GLY A 208 12.40 9.05 -12.77
C GLY A 208 12.22 9.30 -11.27
N PHE A 209 11.15 9.99 -10.88
CA PHE A 209 10.83 10.20 -9.46
C PHE A 209 10.52 8.89 -8.74
N LEU A 210 9.85 7.94 -9.40
CA LEU A 210 9.62 6.60 -8.86
C LEU A 210 10.94 5.87 -8.57
N ALA A 211 11.90 5.93 -9.48
CA ALA A 211 13.21 5.31 -9.30
C ALA A 211 13.96 5.90 -8.09
N ILE A 212 13.99 7.24 -7.95
CA ILE A 212 14.58 7.91 -6.77
C ILE A 212 13.83 7.52 -5.50
N PHE A 213 12.51 7.44 -5.55
CA PHE A 213 11.70 7.03 -4.42
C PHE A 213 11.99 5.58 -4.00
N LEU A 214 12.14 4.66 -4.95
CA LEU A 214 12.48 3.28 -4.65
C LEU A 214 13.92 3.13 -4.12
N LEU A 215 14.86 3.96 -4.58
CA LEU A 215 16.19 4.07 -3.97
C LEU A 215 16.07 4.43 -2.48
N ASP A 216 15.29 5.45 -2.15
CA ASP A 216 15.04 5.86 -0.77
C ASP A 216 14.40 4.74 0.05
N MET A 217 13.38 4.08 -0.50
CA MET A 217 12.73 2.93 0.14
C MET A 217 13.71 1.77 0.37
N GLY A 218 14.65 1.55 -0.54
CA GLY A 218 15.75 0.59 -0.36
C GLY A 218 16.65 0.95 0.82
N ILE A 219 17.04 2.22 0.94
CA ILE A 219 17.84 2.72 2.08
C ILE A 219 17.07 2.54 3.39
N VAL A 220 15.81 2.96 3.44
CA VAL A 220 14.96 2.83 4.64
C VAL A 220 14.77 1.36 5.02
N SER A 221 14.49 0.49 4.05
CA SER A 221 14.35 -0.96 4.25
C SER A 221 15.64 -1.58 4.80
N GLY A 222 16.78 -1.26 4.21
CA GLY A 222 18.10 -1.74 4.66
C GLY A 222 18.40 -1.33 6.10
N ARG A 223 18.15 -0.06 6.46
CA ARG A 223 18.34 0.45 7.84
C ARG A 223 17.43 -0.25 8.85
N LYS A 224 16.19 -0.60 8.45
CA LYS A 224 15.20 -1.25 9.33
C LYS A 224 15.37 -2.77 9.44
N LEU A 225 16.07 -3.39 8.50
CA LEU A 225 16.28 -4.84 8.49
C LEU A 225 17.00 -5.35 9.75
N GLY A 226 17.98 -4.59 10.25
CA GLY A 226 18.71 -4.92 11.48
C GLY A 226 17.81 -4.93 12.73
N ASP A 227 16.90 -3.98 12.85
CA ASP A 227 15.95 -3.93 13.97
C ASP A 227 14.85 -4.98 13.83
N PHE A 228 14.50 -5.35 12.61
CA PHE A 228 13.49 -6.35 12.32
C PHE A 228 13.87 -7.74 12.88
N PHE A 229 15.11 -8.17 12.75
CA PHE A 229 15.56 -9.47 13.28
C PHE A 229 15.39 -9.59 14.80
N LYS A 230 15.32 -8.46 15.54
CA LYS A 230 15.00 -8.45 16.96
C LYS A 230 13.53 -8.79 17.26
N SER A 231 12.64 -8.66 16.28
CA SER A 231 11.20 -8.92 16.43
C SER A 231 10.83 -10.40 16.34
N GLY A 232 11.79 -11.27 16.03
CA GLY A 232 11.64 -12.74 16.01
C GLY A 232 11.06 -13.31 14.70
N TRP A 233 11.28 -14.60 14.52
CA TRP A 233 10.91 -15.34 13.30
C TRP A 233 9.41 -15.32 12.97
N PHE A 234 8.55 -15.21 13.98
CA PHE A 234 7.10 -15.13 13.75
C PHE A 234 6.73 -13.89 12.92
N SER A 235 7.32 -12.74 13.24
CA SER A 235 7.10 -11.49 12.49
C SER A 235 7.57 -11.61 11.05
N PHE A 236 8.69 -12.31 10.83
CA PHE A 236 9.23 -12.55 9.48
C PHE A 236 8.29 -13.39 8.63
N PHE A 237 7.91 -14.54 9.12
CA PHE A 237 7.01 -15.42 8.38
C PHE A 237 5.63 -14.81 8.18
N PHE A 238 5.10 -14.10 9.18
CA PHE A 238 3.84 -13.37 9.04
C PHE A 238 3.93 -12.33 7.91
N ALA A 239 5.01 -11.55 7.86
CA ALA A 239 5.21 -10.47 6.90
C ALA A 239 5.37 -10.94 5.44
N ILE A 240 5.63 -12.23 5.21
CA ILE A 240 5.71 -12.86 3.88
C ILE A 240 4.43 -13.66 3.59
N ILE A 241 4.06 -14.57 4.49
CA ILE A 241 3.02 -15.58 4.23
C ILE A 241 1.64 -14.93 4.14
N ILE A 242 1.31 -14.01 5.05
CA ILE A 242 -0.01 -13.39 5.06
C ILE A 242 -0.25 -12.53 3.81
N PRO A 243 0.66 -11.61 3.42
CA PRO A 243 0.56 -10.91 2.15
C PRO A 243 0.45 -11.82 0.94
N LEU A 244 1.27 -12.86 0.88
CA LEU A 244 1.24 -13.82 -0.23
C LEU A 244 -0.14 -14.51 -0.34
N ILE A 245 -0.65 -15.02 0.78
CA ILE A 245 -1.97 -15.66 0.82
C ILE A 245 -3.06 -14.69 0.41
N ASN A 246 -3.06 -13.48 0.96
CA ASN A 246 -4.05 -12.45 0.64
C ASN A 246 -4.03 -12.11 -0.85
N GLY A 247 -2.84 -11.84 -1.39
CA GLY A 247 -2.68 -11.51 -2.81
C GLY A 247 -3.15 -12.65 -3.71
N CYS A 248 -2.78 -13.89 -3.43
CA CYS A 248 -3.22 -15.05 -4.21
C CYS A 248 -4.75 -15.26 -4.13
N ILE A 249 -5.34 -15.18 -2.93
CA ILE A 249 -6.79 -15.35 -2.75
C ILE A 249 -7.54 -14.23 -3.49
N VAL A 250 -7.10 -12.97 -3.36
CA VAL A 250 -7.76 -11.84 -4.00
C VAL A 250 -7.54 -11.85 -5.51
N ALA A 251 -6.38 -12.29 -6.02
CA ALA A 251 -6.17 -12.53 -7.45
C ALA A 251 -7.20 -13.51 -8.03
N CYS A 252 -7.51 -14.58 -7.30
CA CYS A 252 -8.54 -15.54 -7.71
C CYS A 252 -9.96 -14.98 -7.57
N LEU A 253 -10.27 -14.30 -6.45
CA LEU A 253 -11.63 -13.81 -6.19
C LEU A 253 -12.02 -12.61 -7.04
N SER A 254 -11.06 -11.79 -7.45
CA SER A 254 -11.32 -10.57 -8.24
C SER A 254 -11.98 -10.83 -9.59
N GLN A 255 -11.86 -12.05 -10.16
CA GLN A 255 -12.56 -12.44 -11.39
C GLN A 255 -14.09 -12.35 -11.30
N TYR A 256 -14.65 -12.46 -10.08
CA TYR A 256 -16.09 -12.31 -9.85
C TYR A 256 -16.54 -10.84 -9.78
N VAL A 257 -15.59 -9.90 -9.75
CA VAL A 257 -15.85 -8.47 -9.65
C VAL A 257 -15.59 -7.76 -10.97
N THR A 258 -14.50 -8.14 -11.65
CA THR A 258 -14.10 -7.56 -12.94
C THR A 258 -13.33 -8.58 -13.76
N THR A 259 -13.46 -8.48 -15.08
CA THR A 259 -12.69 -9.29 -16.04
C THR A 259 -11.39 -8.60 -16.49
N ASP A 260 -11.21 -7.33 -16.12
CA ASP A 260 -10.03 -6.55 -16.49
C ASP A 260 -8.79 -7.04 -15.71
N ILE A 261 -7.76 -7.47 -16.46
CA ILE A 261 -6.52 -8.05 -15.92
C ILE A 261 -5.82 -7.06 -14.98
N GLY A 262 -5.74 -5.80 -15.38
CA GLY A 262 -5.08 -4.77 -14.58
C GLY A 262 -5.79 -4.50 -13.27
N ASN A 263 -7.12 -4.38 -13.29
CA ASN A 263 -7.91 -4.17 -12.07
C ASN A 263 -7.80 -5.38 -11.13
N ARG A 264 -7.87 -6.61 -11.65
CA ARG A 264 -7.68 -7.85 -10.88
C ARG A 264 -6.30 -7.90 -10.22
N PHE A 265 -5.27 -7.57 -10.99
CA PHE A 265 -3.90 -7.50 -10.47
C PHE A 265 -3.75 -6.43 -9.38
N ILE A 266 -4.29 -5.23 -9.58
CA ILE A 266 -4.25 -4.16 -8.59
C ILE A 266 -4.97 -4.56 -7.29
N PHE A 267 -6.12 -5.22 -7.36
CA PHE A 267 -6.78 -5.76 -6.16
C PHE A 267 -5.88 -6.71 -5.37
N ALA A 268 -5.21 -7.63 -6.06
CA ALA A 268 -4.29 -8.58 -5.42
C ALA A 268 -3.12 -7.87 -4.73
N VAL A 269 -2.54 -6.87 -5.39
CA VAL A 269 -1.43 -6.08 -4.84
C VAL A 269 -1.89 -5.25 -3.64
N LEU A 270 -3.06 -4.62 -3.71
CA LEU A 270 -3.60 -3.85 -2.58
C LEU A 270 -3.82 -4.76 -1.36
N ALA A 271 -4.43 -5.93 -1.56
CA ALA A 271 -4.70 -6.90 -0.49
C ALA A 271 -3.43 -7.52 0.13
N SER A 272 -2.34 -7.59 -0.62
CA SER A 272 -1.03 -8.09 -0.17
C SER A 272 -0.14 -7.00 0.40
N SER A 273 -0.52 -5.74 0.30
CA SER A 273 0.29 -4.62 0.78
C SER A 273 0.14 -4.38 2.29
N ALA A 274 1.01 -3.56 2.86
CA ALA A 274 0.91 -3.14 4.25
C ALA A 274 1.17 -1.63 4.36
N SER A 275 0.28 -0.92 5.05
CA SER A 275 0.40 0.52 5.26
C SER A 275 1.49 0.85 6.28
N TYR A 276 2.41 1.72 5.89
CA TYR A 276 3.48 2.22 6.74
C TYR A 276 3.53 3.76 6.87
N ILE A 277 2.54 4.45 6.32
CA ILE A 277 2.38 5.91 6.42
C ILE A 277 1.12 6.24 7.23
N ALA A 278 -0.05 5.83 6.76
CA ALA A 278 -1.32 6.22 7.36
C ALA A 278 -1.61 5.49 8.68
N VAL A 279 -1.41 4.19 8.72
CA VAL A 279 -1.67 3.41 9.95
C VAL A 279 -0.78 3.83 11.10
N PRO A 280 0.54 4.03 10.97
CA PRO A 280 1.35 4.55 12.07
C PRO A 280 0.89 5.91 12.58
N ALA A 281 0.51 6.82 11.68
CA ALA A 281 -0.01 8.13 12.04
C ALA A 281 -1.34 8.04 12.83
N ALA A 282 -2.27 7.20 12.37
CA ALA A 282 -3.54 6.98 13.02
C ALA A 282 -3.38 6.26 14.38
N MET A 283 -2.53 5.24 14.45
CA MET A 283 -2.28 4.48 15.68
C MET A 283 -1.57 5.32 16.74
N LYS A 284 -0.71 6.26 16.37
CA LYS A 284 -0.09 7.20 17.32
C LYS A 284 -1.14 8.01 18.10
N ILE A 285 -2.27 8.31 17.47
CA ILE A 285 -3.39 9.04 18.08
C ILE A 285 -4.34 8.07 18.81
N ALA A 286 -4.73 6.99 18.13
CA ALA A 286 -5.77 6.09 18.60
C ALA A 286 -5.29 5.12 19.68
N VAL A 287 -4.04 4.66 19.59
CA VAL A 287 -3.45 3.61 20.42
C VAL A 287 -1.95 3.91 20.68
N PRO A 288 -1.64 4.92 21.51
CA PRO A 288 -0.25 5.34 21.74
C PRO A 288 0.68 4.24 22.30
N LYS A 289 0.10 3.16 22.86
CA LYS A 289 0.83 1.99 23.39
C LYS A 289 1.30 1.03 22.29
N ALA A 290 0.75 1.12 21.08
CA ALA A 290 1.21 0.32 19.95
C ALA A 290 2.62 0.76 19.54
N ASN A 291 3.52 -0.21 19.36
CA ASN A 291 4.92 0.06 19.03
C ASN A 291 5.16 0.08 17.51
N PRO A 292 5.37 1.25 16.88
CA PRO A 292 5.66 1.34 15.46
C PRO A 292 6.95 0.61 15.07
N GLY A 293 7.89 0.44 16.02
CA GLY A 293 9.14 -0.30 15.81
C GLY A 293 8.94 -1.78 15.46
N ILE A 294 7.73 -2.33 15.61
CA ILE A 294 7.40 -3.71 15.19
C ILE A 294 6.82 -3.71 13.78
N PHE A 295 5.72 -2.99 13.54
CA PHE A 295 4.99 -3.11 12.28
C PHE A 295 5.60 -2.31 11.12
N LEU A 296 6.32 -1.22 11.40
CA LEU A 296 7.03 -0.49 10.34
C LEU A 296 8.13 -1.33 9.67
N PRO A 297 9.05 -2.00 10.42
CA PRO A 297 10.03 -2.89 9.80
C PRO A 297 9.39 -4.09 9.08
N MET A 298 8.31 -4.65 9.61
CA MET A 298 7.55 -5.73 8.96
C MET A 298 7.07 -5.28 7.57
N ALA A 299 6.43 -4.12 7.49
CA ALA A 299 5.90 -3.59 6.23
C ALA A 299 6.99 -3.17 5.24
N LEU A 300 7.99 -2.39 5.70
CA LEU A 300 9.00 -1.78 4.85
C LEU A 300 10.16 -2.70 4.50
N ALA A 301 10.66 -3.48 5.48
CA ALA A 301 11.88 -4.28 5.28
C ALA A 301 11.60 -5.70 4.79
N VAL A 302 10.35 -6.17 4.87
CA VAL A 302 9.99 -7.55 4.47
C VAL A 302 8.85 -7.57 3.47
N THR A 303 7.66 -7.08 3.84
CA THR A 303 6.47 -7.19 2.98
C THR A 303 6.63 -6.41 1.68
N PHE A 304 7.08 -5.17 1.73
CA PHE A 304 7.27 -4.36 0.53
C PHE A 304 8.32 -4.97 -0.43
N PRO A 305 9.56 -5.28 0.01
CA PRO A 305 10.53 -5.95 -0.85
C PRO A 305 10.03 -7.27 -1.43
N PHE A 306 9.37 -8.09 -0.62
CA PHE A 306 8.80 -9.35 -1.09
C PHE A 306 7.76 -9.14 -2.19
N ASN A 307 6.83 -8.20 -2.00
CA ASN A 307 5.79 -7.92 -2.97
C ASN A 307 6.35 -7.41 -4.30
N ILE A 308 7.29 -6.46 -4.28
CA ILE A 308 7.83 -5.89 -5.51
C ILE A 308 8.75 -6.87 -6.27
N THR A 309 9.35 -7.84 -5.58
CA THR A 309 10.28 -8.80 -6.18
C THR A 309 9.58 -10.08 -6.64
N PHE A 310 8.79 -10.69 -5.75
CA PHE A 310 8.17 -12.00 -5.97
C PHE A 310 6.64 -11.92 -6.06
N GLY A 311 6.00 -11.11 -5.20
CA GLY A 311 4.54 -11.06 -5.08
C GLY A 311 3.88 -10.63 -6.39
N MET A 312 4.28 -9.50 -6.96
CA MET A 312 3.68 -8.96 -8.19
C MET A 312 3.73 -9.96 -9.37
N PRO A 313 4.88 -10.59 -9.70
CA PRO A 313 4.91 -11.63 -10.73
C PRO A 313 3.99 -12.82 -10.44
N ILE A 314 3.90 -13.26 -9.18
CA ILE A 314 3.02 -14.37 -8.77
C ILE A 314 1.56 -13.97 -8.97
N TYR A 315 1.14 -12.80 -8.48
CA TYR A 315 -0.26 -12.35 -8.58
C TYR A 315 -0.68 -12.15 -10.04
N LEU A 316 0.17 -11.56 -10.86
CA LEU A 316 -0.11 -11.40 -12.28
C LEU A 316 -0.23 -12.77 -12.98
N SER A 317 0.65 -13.72 -12.66
CA SER A 317 0.57 -15.08 -13.21
C SER A 317 -0.76 -15.77 -12.88
N ILE A 318 -1.30 -15.57 -11.65
CA ILE A 318 -2.60 -16.11 -11.24
C ILE A 318 -3.73 -15.44 -12.02
N VAL A 319 -3.68 -14.12 -12.14
CA VAL A 319 -4.71 -13.35 -12.86
C VAL A 319 -4.76 -13.71 -14.33
N LEU A 320 -3.61 -13.95 -14.97
CA LEU A 320 -3.51 -14.36 -16.38
C LEU A 320 -3.96 -15.81 -16.63
N ALA A 321 -3.92 -16.66 -15.60
CA ALA A 321 -4.30 -18.08 -15.70
C ALA A 321 -5.80 -18.32 -15.48
N GLY A 322 -6.53 -17.38 -14.88
CA GLY A 322 -7.97 -17.47 -14.55
C GLY A 322 -8.76 -16.34 -15.14
#